data_745bc00bea91e7134c237d7184f26450
#
_entry.id   745bc00bea91e7134c237d7184f26450
#
_cell.length_a   1.000
_cell.length_b   1.000
_cell.length_c   1.000
_cell.angle_alpha   90.00
_cell.angle_beta   90.00
_cell.angle_gamma   90.00
#
_symmetry.space_group_name_H-M   'P 1'
#
loop_
_entity.id
_entity.type
_entity.pdbx_description
1 polymer ?
#
loop_
_entity_poly.entity_id
_entity_poly.type
_entity_poly.pdbx_seq_one_letter_code
_entity_poly.pdbx_strand_id
1 'polypeptide(L)'
;MRKFVTCLSSLLLTVSSSMTAFGHGSMADPISRSYKIFLDNPETPQGAAASAAIAVAGTQAFYDWNEVTRNIPGYDYPATIPDGQLAGAGRDKYAGLNLARTDWFATPTVAGPRVCRFFTTTPHDPSFFKAYITRDGYDPRQPLRWADLVPVAGGETATLAGSCGKNSTDCYCGTSGAGMSYYMTLELPARVGRHVLYVTWQRIDPNNEVFFSTSDLDYGGVDYGGTNAPPVIPAAVTFSFTNQWTGGGQGAFRITNSSNYAIRGWKLEFDWTATVGSVWNGVLQSTVGNHYVVTNADYNEVILPGASVEVGCTASFAIPGLLPTSVIAMGSAPGAPPECTGDGDGNGVVDGADLGLLLSQWGQPSAFDYNGDGITDGADLGTLLAVWGPC
;
A
#
# COMPACT_ATOMS: atom_id res chain seq x y z
N MET A 1 -86.87 -20.10 0.79
CA MET A 1 -85.80 -19.66 -0.11
C MET A 1 -84.57 -19.23 0.75
N ARG A 2 -83.59 -20.13 0.87
CA ARG A 2 -82.33 -19.86 1.61
C ARG A 2 -81.30 -19.48 0.59
N LYS A 3 -80.75 -18.24 0.70
CA LYS A 3 -79.62 -17.74 -0.13
C LYS A 3 -78.32 -18.22 0.48
N PHE A 4 -77.60 -19.06 -0.25
CA PHE A 4 -76.19 -19.36 0.05
C PHE A 4 -75.31 -18.17 -0.42
N VAL A 5 -74.54 -17.63 0.52
CA VAL A 5 -73.47 -16.68 0.21
C VAL A 5 -72.15 -17.44 0.21
N THR A 6 -71.56 -17.57 -0.97
CA THR A 6 -70.25 -18.19 -1.16
C THR A 6 -69.19 -17.12 -0.91
N CYS A 7 -68.41 -17.33 0.16
CA CYS A 7 -67.24 -16.44 0.46
C CYS A 7 -66.03 -16.97 -0.32
N LEU A 8 -65.59 -16.22 -1.34
CA LEU A 8 -64.34 -16.48 -2.06
C LEU A 8 -63.19 -15.89 -1.25
N SER A 9 -62.40 -16.75 -0.60
CA SER A 9 -61.17 -16.34 0.03
C SER A 9 -60.05 -16.23 -0.99
N SER A 10 -59.68 -15.00 -1.35
CA SER A 10 -58.54 -14.71 -2.20
C SER A 10 -57.24 -14.88 -1.42
N LEU A 11 -56.52 -15.93 -1.74
CA LEU A 11 -55.19 -16.20 -1.22
C LEU A 11 -54.20 -15.26 -1.95
N LEU A 12 -53.81 -14.13 -1.32
CA LEU A 12 -52.69 -13.33 -1.79
C LEU A 12 -51.38 -14.07 -1.56
N LEU A 13 -50.80 -14.61 -2.63
CA LEU A 13 -49.40 -15.06 -2.65
C LEU A 13 -48.52 -13.80 -2.64
N THR A 14 -47.99 -13.43 -1.49
CA THR A 14 -46.89 -12.49 -1.42
C THR A 14 -45.61 -13.16 -1.93
N VAL A 15 -45.25 -12.90 -3.18
CA VAL A 15 -43.94 -13.22 -3.71
C VAL A 15 -42.96 -12.24 -3.03
N SER A 16 -42.31 -12.71 -1.98
CA SER A 16 -41.13 -12.01 -1.44
C SER A 16 -40.03 -12.14 -2.47
N SER A 17 -39.88 -11.12 -3.32
CA SER A 17 -38.64 -10.94 -4.08
C SER A 17 -37.54 -10.68 -3.07
N SER A 18 -36.75 -11.69 -2.76
CA SER A 18 -35.47 -11.51 -2.08
C SER A 18 -34.62 -10.61 -2.98
N MET A 19 -34.54 -9.33 -2.63
CA MET A 19 -33.52 -8.45 -3.20
C MET A 19 -32.19 -9.08 -2.80
N THR A 20 -31.50 -9.63 -3.79
CA THR A 20 -30.09 -10.04 -3.62
C THR A 20 -29.30 -8.75 -3.34
N ALA A 21 -29.00 -8.52 -2.09
CA ALA A 21 -28.08 -7.48 -1.72
C ALA A 21 -26.70 -7.90 -2.27
N PHE A 22 -26.18 -7.14 -3.21
CA PHE A 22 -24.85 -7.37 -3.75
C PHE A 22 -23.82 -6.85 -2.74
N GLY A 23 -22.84 -7.69 -2.36
CA GLY A 23 -21.67 -7.26 -1.61
C GLY A 23 -20.84 -6.31 -2.46
N HIS A 24 -20.19 -5.35 -1.84
CA HIS A 24 -19.30 -4.44 -2.54
C HIS A 24 -18.15 -4.06 -1.62
N GLY A 25 -16.92 -4.17 -2.10
CA GLY A 25 -15.77 -3.81 -1.28
C GLY A 25 -14.43 -4.04 -1.96
N SER A 26 -13.36 -3.52 -1.34
CA SER A 26 -11.98 -3.71 -1.77
C SER A 26 -11.01 -3.46 -0.62
N MET A 27 -9.76 -3.88 -0.78
CA MET A 27 -8.70 -3.59 0.18
C MET A 27 -8.48 -2.08 0.30
N ALA A 28 -8.52 -1.60 1.54
CA ALA A 28 -8.27 -0.22 1.89
C ALA A 28 -6.90 -0.02 2.54
N ASP A 29 -6.35 -1.08 3.17
CA ASP A 29 -4.97 -1.13 3.66
C ASP A 29 -4.47 -2.59 3.67
N PRO A 30 -3.42 -2.90 2.91
CA PRO A 30 -2.81 -2.12 1.82
C PRO A 30 -3.82 -1.77 0.74
N ILE A 31 -3.78 -0.52 0.26
CA ILE A 31 -4.81 -0.04 -0.66
C ILE A 31 -4.75 -0.74 -2.02
N SER A 32 -5.90 -1.15 -2.53
CA SER A 32 -6.00 -1.76 -3.86
C SER A 32 -5.87 -0.73 -4.98
N ARG A 33 -5.44 -1.20 -6.17
CA ARG A 33 -5.33 -0.36 -7.39
C ARG A 33 -6.63 0.37 -7.69
N SER A 34 -7.77 -0.35 -7.67
CA SER A 34 -9.08 0.23 -7.99
C SER A 34 -9.50 1.29 -6.98
N TYR A 35 -9.34 1.00 -5.69
CA TYR A 35 -9.75 1.93 -4.64
C TYR A 35 -8.85 3.17 -4.57
N LYS A 36 -7.55 3.00 -4.81
CA LYS A 36 -6.61 4.14 -4.89
C LYS A 36 -6.98 5.11 -6.01
N ILE A 37 -7.23 4.60 -7.21
CA ILE A 37 -7.64 5.44 -8.35
C ILE A 37 -8.97 6.17 -8.07
N PHE A 38 -9.93 5.48 -7.41
CA PHE A 38 -11.18 6.11 -7.00
C PHE A 38 -10.96 7.27 -6.03
N LEU A 39 -10.12 7.07 -4.99
CA LEU A 39 -9.85 8.12 -4.00
C LEU A 39 -9.09 9.31 -4.60
N ASP A 40 -8.23 9.06 -5.58
CA ASP A 40 -7.48 10.10 -6.29
C ASP A 40 -8.31 10.86 -7.32
N ASN A 41 -9.56 10.51 -7.51
CA ASN A 41 -10.46 11.00 -8.54
C ASN A 41 -10.14 10.47 -9.96
N PRO A 42 -10.97 9.57 -10.51
CA PRO A 42 -10.76 8.99 -11.85
C PRO A 42 -10.70 10.02 -13.01
N GLU A 43 -11.27 11.21 -12.85
CA GLU A 43 -11.21 12.26 -13.87
C GLU A 43 -9.87 13.01 -13.88
N THR A 44 -9.10 12.91 -12.80
CA THR A 44 -7.78 13.54 -12.65
C THR A 44 -6.78 12.55 -12.05
N PRO A 45 -6.49 11.44 -12.76
CA PRO A 45 -5.70 10.34 -12.20
C PRO A 45 -4.31 10.77 -11.77
N GLN A 46 -3.87 10.27 -10.61
CA GLN A 46 -2.54 10.54 -10.09
C GLN A 46 -1.57 9.44 -10.51
N GLY A 47 -0.55 9.81 -11.27
CA GLY A 47 0.50 8.92 -11.73
C GLY A 47 0.21 8.24 -13.08
N ALA A 48 1.29 7.78 -13.73
CA ALA A 48 1.22 7.21 -15.07
C ALA A 48 0.49 5.86 -15.12
N ALA A 49 0.56 5.06 -14.05
CA ALA A 49 -0.16 3.79 -13.98
C ALA A 49 -1.68 3.99 -13.94
N ALA A 50 -2.17 4.91 -13.10
CA ALA A 50 -3.59 5.25 -13.01
C ALA A 50 -4.11 5.82 -14.34
N SER A 51 -3.35 6.75 -14.97
CA SER A 51 -3.70 7.31 -16.28
C SER A 51 -3.79 6.24 -17.36
N ALA A 52 -2.84 5.30 -17.40
CA ALA A 52 -2.85 4.19 -18.35
C ALA A 52 -4.02 3.24 -18.11
N ALA A 53 -4.34 2.94 -16.86
CA ALA A 53 -5.46 2.09 -16.50
C ALA A 53 -6.81 2.70 -16.95
N ILE A 54 -7.00 4.00 -16.76
CA ILE A 54 -8.18 4.73 -17.20
C ILE A 54 -8.26 4.79 -18.73
N ALA A 55 -7.13 4.97 -19.41
CA ALA A 55 -7.10 4.94 -20.88
C ALA A 55 -7.57 3.59 -21.45
N VAL A 56 -7.35 2.49 -20.75
CA VAL A 56 -7.80 1.14 -21.15
C VAL A 56 -9.23 0.86 -20.73
N ALA A 57 -9.62 1.19 -19.50
CA ALA A 57 -10.88 0.75 -18.91
C ALA A 57 -11.98 1.82 -18.84
N GLY A 58 -11.61 3.09 -19.07
CA GLY A 58 -12.49 4.24 -18.84
C GLY A 58 -12.63 4.57 -17.34
N THR A 59 -13.16 5.77 -17.04
CA THR A 59 -13.33 6.24 -15.66
C THR A 59 -14.38 5.46 -14.87
N GLN A 60 -15.43 4.96 -15.55
CA GLN A 60 -16.53 4.24 -14.89
C GLN A 60 -16.05 3.00 -14.14
N ALA A 61 -15.04 2.29 -14.65
CA ALA A 61 -14.47 1.13 -13.97
C ALA A 61 -13.94 1.48 -12.57
N PHE A 62 -13.50 2.70 -12.37
CA PHE A 62 -12.92 3.17 -11.10
C PHE A 62 -13.94 3.87 -10.19
N TYR A 63 -15.03 4.40 -10.72
CA TYR A 63 -16.19 4.74 -9.90
C TYR A 63 -16.85 3.48 -9.31
N ASP A 64 -16.80 2.37 -10.05
CA ASP A 64 -17.27 1.05 -9.61
C ASP A 64 -16.12 0.24 -8.95
N TRP A 65 -15.23 0.92 -8.23
CA TRP A 65 -14.01 0.37 -7.61
C TRP A 65 -14.26 -0.84 -6.71
N ASN A 66 -15.44 -0.92 -6.11
CA ASN A 66 -15.87 -1.93 -5.14
C ASN A 66 -16.58 -3.13 -5.79
N GLU A 67 -16.65 -3.17 -7.12
CA GLU A 67 -17.34 -4.21 -7.91
C GLU A 67 -16.37 -5.06 -8.74
N VAL A 68 -15.09 -5.14 -8.38
CA VAL A 68 -14.16 -6.06 -9.03
C VAL A 68 -14.49 -7.47 -8.57
N THR A 69 -15.52 -8.04 -9.15
CA THR A 69 -16.14 -9.29 -8.71
C THR A 69 -16.46 -10.23 -9.86
N ARG A 70 -16.54 -11.52 -9.56
CA ARG A 70 -16.97 -12.57 -10.46
C ARG A 70 -17.60 -13.74 -9.68
N ASN A 71 -18.56 -14.41 -10.30
CA ASN A 71 -19.07 -15.69 -9.78
C ASN A 71 -18.05 -16.79 -10.13
N ILE A 72 -17.62 -17.56 -9.14
CA ILE A 72 -16.61 -18.61 -9.28
C ILE A 72 -17.23 -19.96 -8.91
N PRO A 73 -17.75 -20.71 -9.89
CA PRO A 73 -18.30 -22.03 -9.64
C PRO A 73 -17.28 -22.95 -8.98
N GLY A 74 -17.66 -23.58 -7.88
CA GLY A 74 -16.79 -24.52 -7.16
C GLY A 74 -15.56 -23.90 -6.53
N TYR A 75 -15.48 -22.56 -6.45
CA TYR A 75 -14.31 -21.80 -5.94
C TYR A 75 -13.02 -22.04 -6.71
N ASP A 76 -13.11 -22.47 -7.96
CA ASP A 76 -11.97 -22.68 -8.84
C ASP A 76 -11.60 -21.36 -9.58
N TYR A 77 -10.78 -20.55 -8.93
CA TYR A 77 -10.36 -19.26 -9.46
C TYR A 77 -9.56 -19.40 -10.78
N PRO A 78 -8.54 -20.30 -10.87
CA PRO A 78 -7.77 -20.45 -12.10
C PRO A 78 -8.58 -20.94 -13.32
N ALA A 79 -9.58 -21.77 -13.10
CA ALA A 79 -10.46 -22.22 -14.19
C ALA A 79 -11.36 -21.11 -14.73
N THR A 80 -11.62 -20.06 -13.90
CA THR A 80 -12.57 -19.01 -14.26
C THR A 80 -11.88 -17.71 -14.70
N ILE A 81 -10.70 -17.41 -14.16
CA ILE A 81 -9.95 -16.19 -14.42
C ILE A 81 -8.62 -16.55 -15.08
N PRO A 82 -8.40 -16.20 -16.36
CA PRO A 82 -7.17 -16.49 -17.07
C PRO A 82 -5.97 -15.75 -16.48
N ASP A 83 -4.78 -16.33 -16.65
CA ASP A 83 -3.51 -15.64 -16.38
C ASP A 83 -3.45 -14.31 -17.12
N GLY A 84 -2.86 -13.30 -16.49
CA GLY A 84 -2.80 -11.94 -16.98
C GLY A 84 -4.09 -11.11 -16.78
N GLN A 85 -5.16 -11.70 -16.24
CA GLN A 85 -6.43 -11.02 -16.02
C GLN A 85 -6.87 -11.01 -14.55
N LEU A 86 -5.97 -11.39 -13.65
CA LEU A 86 -6.29 -11.59 -12.23
C LEU A 86 -6.79 -10.31 -11.55
N ALA A 87 -6.11 -9.20 -11.78
CA ALA A 87 -6.45 -7.93 -11.14
C ALA A 87 -7.81 -7.37 -11.56
N GLY A 88 -8.25 -7.70 -12.77
CA GLY A 88 -9.56 -7.32 -13.32
C GLY A 88 -10.64 -8.40 -13.15
N ALA A 89 -10.38 -9.46 -12.38
CA ALA A 89 -11.29 -10.61 -12.19
C ALA A 89 -11.74 -11.26 -13.52
N GLY A 90 -10.90 -11.21 -14.56
CA GLY A 90 -11.23 -11.71 -15.91
C GLY A 90 -12.34 -10.92 -16.60
N ARG A 91 -12.57 -9.65 -16.23
CA ARG A 91 -13.62 -8.78 -16.80
C ARG A 91 -12.99 -7.66 -17.60
N ASP A 92 -13.49 -7.44 -18.83
CA ASP A 92 -13.05 -6.37 -19.73
C ASP A 92 -13.23 -4.98 -19.11
N LYS A 93 -14.30 -4.77 -18.32
CA LYS A 93 -14.55 -3.53 -17.58
C LYS A 93 -13.34 -3.09 -16.76
N TYR A 94 -12.59 -4.03 -16.20
CA TYR A 94 -11.44 -3.78 -15.32
C TYR A 94 -10.10 -4.13 -15.97
N ALA A 95 -10.05 -4.24 -17.30
CA ALA A 95 -8.82 -4.62 -18.01
C ALA A 95 -7.63 -3.71 -17.69
N GLY A 96 -7.89 -2.43 -17.41
CA GLY A 96 -6.86 -1.47 -17.00
C GLY A 96 -6.11 -1.85 -15.72
N LEU A 97 -6.73 -2.60 -14.80
CA LEU A 97 -6.07 -3.07 -13.57
C LEU A 97 -5.00 -4.15 -13.85
N ASN A 98 -5.08 -4.84 -15.00
CA ASN A 98 -4.18 -5.93 -15.36
C ASN A 98 -2.85 -5.47 -15.96
N LEU A 99 -2.65 -4.18 -16.14
CA LEU A 99 -1.43 -3.66 -16.77
C LEU A 99 -0.19 -4.06 -15.96
N ALA A 100 0.74 -4.73 -16.63
CA ALA A 100 2.04 -5.12 -16.08
C ALA A 100 2.94 -3.88 -16.02
N ARG A 101 3.10 -3.30 -14.82
CA ARG A 101 3.79 -2.02 -14.60
C ARG A 101 4.47 -2.00 -13.25
N THR A 102 5.58 -1.27 -13.19
CA THR A 102 6.34 -1.06 -11.94
C THR A 102 5.95 0.21 -11.20
N ASP A 103 5.15 1.08 -11.81
CA ASP A 103 4.79 2.41 -11.32
C ASP A 103 3.35 2.50 -10.75
N TRP A 104 2.74 1.35 -10.45
CA TRP A 104 1.54 1.33 -9.61
C TRP A 104 1.83 1.96 -8.25
N PHE A 105 0.87 2.70 -7.69
CA PHE A 105 0.97 3.07 -6.29
C PHE A 105 1.17 1.81 -5.44
N ALA A 106 2.22 1.79 -4.64
CA ALA A 106 2.52 0.64 -3.79
C ALA A 106 2.59 1.07 -2.33
N THR A 107 2.00 0.24 -1.48
CA THR A 107 2.07 0.43 -0.03
C THR A 107 3.42 -0.07 0.48
N PRO A 108 4.22 0.76 1.13
CA PRO A 108 5.46 0.34 1.76
C PRO A 108 5.19 -0.77 2.78
N THR A 109 6.05 -1.80 2.77
CA THR A 109 5.77 -3.04 3.48
C THR A 109 7.05 -3.67 4.03
N VAL A 110 6.91 -4.32 5.16
CA VAL A 110 7.96 -5.17 5.78
C VAL A 110 7.40 -6.57 6.04
N ALA A 111 8.29 -7.54 6.23
CA ALA A 111 7.91 -8.90 6.64
C ALA A 111 7.33 -8.91 8.06
N GLY A 112 6.45 -9.86 8.32
CA GLY A 112 5.83 -10.11 9.61
C GLY A 112 4.33 -9.88 9.63
N PRO A 113 3.72 -9.92 10.82
CA PRO A 113 2.29 -9.72 10.97
C PRO A 113 1.89 -8.28 10.63
N ARG A 114 0.90 -8.14 9.74
CA ARG A 114 0.31 -6.87 9.35
C ARG A 114 -1.21 -6.92 9.52
N VAL A 115 -1.76 -5.96 10.26
CA VAL A 115 -3.21 -5.73 10.28
C VAL A 115 -3.61 -5.09 8.96
N CYS A 116 -4.46 -5.77 8.21
CA CYS A 116 -4.98 -5.34 6.92
C CYS A 116 -6.46 -4.99 7.04
N ARG A 117 -6.92 -4.06 6.21
CA ARG A 117 -8.30 -3.59 6.20
C ARG A 117 -8.94 -3.77 4.82
N PHE A 118 -10.04 -4.50 4.78
CA PHE A 118 -10.92 -4.59 3.62
C PHE A 118 -12.16 -3.74 3.89
N PHE A 119 -12.34 -2.67 3.13
CA PHE A 119 -13.49 -1.79 3.25
C PHE A 119 -14.64 -2.29 2.39
N THR A 120 -15.84 -2.37 2.96
CA THR A 120 -17.05 -2.78 2.26
C THR A 120 -18.16 -1.75 2.42
N THR A 121 -18.82 -1.42 1.33
CA THR A 121 -20.03 -0.60 1.33
C THR A 121 -21.27 -1.41 1.68
N THR A 122 -21.21 -2.73 1.50
CA THR A 122 -22.29 -3.67 1.84
C THR A 122 -21.67 -4.99 2.30
N PRO A 123 -21.56 -5.22 3.62
CA PRO A 123 -21.00 -6.45 4.15
C PRO A 123 -21.93 -7.65 3.90
N HIS A 124 -21.34 -8.84 3.82
CA HIS A 124 -22.05 -10.10 3.66
C HIS A 124 -21.49 -11.19 4.55
N ASP A 125 -22.40 -11.88 5.24
CA ASP A 125 -22.16 -13.12 5.95
C ASP A 125 -23.20 -14.17 5.52
N PRO A 126 -22.83 -15.46 5.41
CA PRO A 126 -21.47 -15.99 5.62
C PRO A 126 -20.53 -15.73 4.44
N SER A 127 -19.28 -15.43 4.77
CA SER A 127 -18.19 -15.18 3.81
C SER A 127 -16.85 -15.57 4.41
N PHE A 128 -15.81 -15.64 3.58
CA PHE A 128 -14.44 -15.86 4.04
C PHE A 128 -13.43 -15.13 3.13
N PHE A 129 -12.24 -14.93 3.67
CA PHE A 129 -11.15 -14.31 2.94
C PHE A 129 -10.03 -15.32 2.66
N LYS A 130 -9.37 -15.14 1.51
CA LYS A 130 -8.07 -15.75 1.22
C LYS A 130 -7.12 -14.66 0.78
N ALA A 131 -5.88 -14.78 1.22
CA ALA A 131 -4.83 -13.85 0.85
C ALA A 131 -3.69 -14.60 0.14
N TYR A 132 -3.12 -13.96 -0.85
CA TYR A 132 -1.98 -14.45 -1.62
C TYR A 132 -0.99 -13.31 -1.82
N ILE A 133 0.28 -13.66 -1.92
CA ILE A 133 1.32 -12.71 -2.31
C ILE A 133 2.13 -13.28 -3.45
N THR A 134 2.71 -12.44 -4.27
CA THR A 134 3.61 -12.91 -5.33
C THR A 134 4.86 -13.57 -4.73
N ARG A 135 5.29 -14.66 -5.38
CA ARG A 135 6.49 -15.42 -5.00
C ARG A 135 7.77 -14.60 -5.13
N ASP A 136 8.86 -15.08 -4.56
CA ASP A 136 10.19 -14.52 -4.82
C ASP A 136 10.52 -14.56 -6.33
N GLY A 137 11.23 -13.52 -6.78
CA GLY A 137 11.58 -13.36 -8.18
C GLY A 137 10.40 -13.01 -9.10
N TYR A 138 9.28 -12.55 -8.54
CA TYR A 138 8.20 -11.98 -9.34
C TYR A 138 8.68 -10.72 -10.08
N ASP A 139 8.35 -10.62 -11.36
CA ASP A 139 8.65 -9.45 -12.19
C ASP A 139 7.35 -8.67 -12.47
N PRO A 140 7.14 -7.48 -11.89
CA PRO A 140 5.93 -6.68 -12.10
C PRO A 140 5.76 -6.14 -13.54
N ARG A 141 6.78 -6.29 -14.39
CA ARG A 141 6.72 -5.99 -15.83
C ARG A 141 6.06 -7.11 -16.65
N GLN A 142 5.75 -8.23 -16.00
CA GLN A 142 5.04 -9.34 -16.62
C GLN A 142 3.58 -9.39 -16.12
N PRO A 143 2.64 -9.85 -16.97
CA PRO A 143 1.26 -10.07 -16.54
C PRO A 143 1.20 -11.01 -15.33
N LEU A 144 0.40 -10.66 -14.32
CA LEU A 144 0.22 -11.45 -13.11
C LEU A 144 -0.48 -12.79 -13.44
N ARG A 145 0.10 -13.90 -13.00
CA ARG A 145 -0.40 -15.25 -13.23
C ARG A 145 -0.69 -15.96 -11.91
N TRP A 146 -1.54 -16.96 -11.94
CA TRP A 146 -1.83 -17.80 -10.77
C TRP A 146 -0.55 -18.48 -10.23
N ALA A 147 0.35 -18.90 -11.11
CA ALA A 147 1.63 -19.50 -10.73
C ALA A 147 2.58 -18.52 -10.01
N ASP A 148 2.32 -17.23 -10.07
CA ASP A 148 3.10 -16.21 -9.37
C ASP A 148 2.61 -16.01 -7.92
N LEU A 149 1.44 -16.53 -7.55
CA LEU A 149 0.81 -16.34 -6.25
C LEU A 149 1.07 -17.50 -5.30
N VAL A 150 1.47 -17.17 -4.08
CA VAL A 150 1.59 -18.11 -2.96
C VAL A 150 0.65 -17.68 -1.83
N PRO A 151 0.00 -18.63 -1.12
CA PRO A 151 -0.91 -18.31 -0.03
C PRO A 151 -0.19 -17.54 1.10
N VAL A 152 -0.95 -16.63 1.71
CA VAL A 152 -0.56 -15.92 2.94
C VAL A 152 -1.54 -16.30 4.03
N ALA A 153 -1.03 -16.71 5.19
CA ALA A 153 -1.86 -17.03 6.35
C ALA A 153 -2.49 -15.75 6.94
N GLY A 154 -3.65 -15.90 7.58
CA GLY A 154 -4.31 -14.83 8.30
C GLY A 154 -5.60 -14.32 7.67
N GLY A 155 -5.93 -14.68 6.43
CA GLY A 155 -7.22 -14.32 5.82
C GLY A 155 -8.41 -14.84 6.63
N GLU A 156 -8.26 -16.00 7.27
CA GLU A 156 -9.22 -16.62 8.19
C GLU A 156 -9.44 -15.82 9.49
N THR A 157 -8.55 -14.90 9.82
CA THR A 157 -8.68 -14.03 11.01
C THR A 157 -9.61 -12.84 10.78
N ALA A 158 -10.16 -12.70 9.58
CA ALA A 158 -10.99 -11.56 9.21
C ALA A 158 -12.23 -11.43 10.11
N THR A 159 -12.34 -10.27 10.74
CA THR A 159 -13.49 -9.91 11.59
C THR A 159 -14.12 -8.62 11.11
N LEU A 160 -15.46 -8.61 11.04
CA LEU A 160 -16.21 -7.42 10.68
C LEU A 160 -16.26 -6.47 11.88
N ALA A 161 -15.74 -5.26 11.73
CA ALA A 161 -15.73 -4.25 12.77
C ALA A 161 -15.75 -2.84 12.17
N GLY A 162 -16.21 -1.88 12.99
CA GLY A 162 -16.22 -0.46 12.65
C GLY A 162 -17.28 -0.08 11.61
N SER A 163 -18.07 0.92 11.91
CA SER A 163 -18.94 1.58 10.94
C SER A 163 -18.33 2.91 10.51
N CYS A 164 -18.32 3.15 9.22
CA CYS A 164 -18.05 4.48 8.69
C CYS A 164 -19.23 5.40 8.95
N GLY A 165 -19.03 6.51 9.66
CA GLY A 165 -20.01 7.59 9.70
C GLY A 165 -20.08 8.35 8.36
N LYS A 166 -21.21 8.95 8.05
CA LYS A 166 -21.44 9.73 6.82
C LYS A 166 -20.41 10.83 6.51
N ASN A 167 -19.63 11.24 7.50
CA ASN A 167 -18.63 12.31 7.43
C ASN A 167 -17.22 11.80 7.73
N SER A 168 -16.97 10.47 7.68
CA SER A 168 -15.65 9.93 7.93
C SER A 168 -14.77 10.14 6.70
N THR A 169 -13.61 10.78 6.88
CA THR A 169 -12.57 10.88 5.85
C THR A 169 -11.83 9.58 5.65
N ASP A 170 -11.99 8.62 6.56
CA ASP A 170 -11.25 7.37 6.62
C ASP A 170 -11.83 6.29 5.71
N CYS A 171 -13.06 6.47 5.28
CA CYS A 171 -13.71 5.56 4.37
C CYS A 171 -14.83 6.29 3.60
N TYR A 172 -14.94 5.98 2.32
CA TYR A 172 -16.04 6.48 1.49
C TYR A 172 -17.30 5.68 1.78
N CYS A 173 -18.27 6.30 2.46
CA CYS A 173 -19.53 5.66 2.84
C CYS A 173 -20.63 5.76 1.77
N GLY A 174 -20.35 6.34 0.61
CA GLY A 174 -21.33 6.55 -0.46
C GLY A 174 -22.56 7.37 -0.03
N THR A 175 -23.52 7.51 -0.91
CA THR A 175 -24.78 8.22 -0.64
C THR A 175 -25.74 7.44 0.28
N SER A 176 -25.54 6.14 0.46
CA SER A 176 -26.34 5.26 1.31
C SER A 176 -25.85 5.12 2.76
N GLY A 177 -24.68 5.67 3.09
CA GLY A 177 -24.36 6.13 4.44
C GLY A 177 -23.79 5.15 5.44
N ALA A 178 -23.45 3.89 5.14
CA ALA A 178 -22.82 3.01 6.10
C ALA A 178 -21.91 2.00 5.38
N GLY A 179 -20.60 2.21 5.47
CA GLY A 179 -19.62 1.18 5.16
C GLY A 179 -19.14 0.52 6.44
N MET A 180 -18.65 -0.71 6.33
CA MET A 180 -18.00 -1.46 7.40
C MET A 180 -16.64 -1.96 6.90
N SER A 181 -15.77 -2.34 7.82
CA SER A 181 -14.48 -2.89 7.46
C SER A 181 -14.30 -4.27 8.06
N TYR A 182 -13.70 -5.16 7.30
CA TYR A 182 -13.13 -6.39 7.82
C TYR A 182 -11.65 -6.14 8.13
N TYR A 183 -11.22 -6.55 9.29
CA TYR A 183 -9.82 -6.49 9.72
C TYR A 183 -9.28 -7.91 9.80
N MET A 184 -8.10 -8.12 9.24
CA MET A 184 -7.39 -9.41 9.27
C MET A 184 -5.92 -9.18 9.51
N THR A 185 -5.27 -10.07 10.24
CA THR A 185 -3.81 -10.03 10.43
C THR A 185 -3.17 -11.01 9.47
N LEU A 186 -2.48 -10.51 8.47
CA LEU A 186 -1.77 -11.33 7.50
C LEU A 186 -0.30 -11.49 7.89
N GLU A 187 0.23 -12.72 7.76
CA GLU A 187 1.63 -13.03 7.99
C GLU A 187 2.41 -12.82 6.69
N LEU A 188 2.89 -11.59 6.46
CA LEU A 188 3.58 -11.24 5.24
C LEU A 188 5.02 -11.81 5.25
N PRO A 189 5.41 -12.60 4.23
CA PRO A 189 6.76 -13.15 4.14
C PRO A 189 7.77 -12.05 3.81
N ALA A 190 9.05 -12.33 4.09
CA ALA A 190 10.15 -11.49 3.64
C ALA A 190 10.22 -11.48 2.11
N ARG A 191 10.38 -10.30 1.52
CA ARG A 191 10.46 -10.05 0.08
C ARG A 191 11.42 -8.89 -0.18
N VAL A 192 11.76 -8.68 -1.45
CA VAL A 192 12.56 -7.55 -1.93
C VAL A 192 11.91 -6.98 -3.17
N GLY A 193 11.82 -5.65 -3.26
CA GLY A 193 11.22 -4.95 -4.38
C GLY A 193 9.69 -4.96 -4.36
N ARG A 194 9.10 -4.91 -5.53
CA ARG A 194 7.65 -4.81 -5.68
C ARG A 194 6.98 -6.18 -5.76
N HIS A 195 5.95 -6.32 -4.97
CA HIS A 195 5.11 -7.50 -4.90
C HIS A 195 3.65 -7.12 -4.94
N VAL A 196 2.80 -8.10 -5.25
CA VAL A 196 1.34 -7.92 -5.27
C VAL A 196 0.74 -8.76 -4.15
N LEU A 197 -0.01 -8.11 -3.27
CA LEU A 197 -0.94 -8.77 -2.35
C LEU A 197 -2.29 -8.90 -3.08
N TYR A 198 -2.75 -10.12 -3.22
CA TYR A 198 -3.99 -10.47 -3.89
C TYR A 198 -4.96 -11.07 -2.88
N VAL A 199 -6.05 -10.35 -2.58
CA VAL A 199 -7.01 -10.76 -1.56
C VAL A 199 -8.36 -11.03 -2.21
N THR A 200 -8.96 -12.16 -1.84
CA THR A 200 -10.30 -12.54 -2.26
C THR A 200 -11.25 -12.52 -1.07
N TRP A 201 -12.40 -11.88 -1.25
CA TRP A 201 -13.53 -11.95 -0.34
C TRP A 201 -14.62 -12.81 -0.97
N GLN A 202 -14.77 -14.01 -0.47
CA GLN A 202 -15.64 -15.04 -1.03
C GLN A 202 -16.94 -15.12 -0.26
N ARG A 203 -18.06 -14.92 -0.93
CA ARG A 203 -19.39 -15.20 -0.35
C ARG A 203 -19.68 -16.70 -0.34
N ILE A 204 -20.39 -17.14 0.70
CA ILE A 204 -20.90 -18.51 0.80
C ILE A 204 -22.39 -18.44 0.44
N ASP A 205 -22.69 -18.42 -0.84
CA ASP A 205 -24.03 -18.37 -1.40
C ASP A 205 -24.12 -19.19 -2.71
N PRO A 206 -25.33 -19.42 -3.25
CA PRO A 206 -25.49 -20.20 -4.49
C PRO A 206 -24.77 -19.62 -5.71
N ASN A 207 -24.45 -18.32 -5.71
CA ASN A 207 -23.80 -17.66 -6.83
C ASN A 207 -22.26 -17.76 -6.76
N ASN A 208 -21.71 -18.09 -5.58
CA ASN A 208 -20.27 -18.15 -5.33
C ASN A 208 -19.55 -16.85 -5.76
N GLU A 209 -20.14 -15.71 -5.42
CA GLU A 209 -19.59 -14.41 -5.77
C GLU A 209 -18.31 -14.13 -4.99
N VAL A 210 -17.28 -13.67 -5.70
CA VAL A 210 -15.97 -13.34 -5.13
C VAL A 210 -15.59 -11.93 -5.53
N PHE A 211 -15.12 -11.17 -4.57
CA PHE A 211 -14.49 -9.86 -4.78
C PHE A 211 -12.98 -10.00 -4.75
N PHE A 212 -12.32 -9.36 -5.70
CA PHE A 212 -10.87 -9.45 -5.89
C PHE A 212 -10.23 -8.09 -5.65
N SER A 213 -9.18 -8.08 -4.85
CA SER A 213 -8.40 -6.88 -4.58
C SER A 213 -6.94 -7.13 -4.89
N THR A 214 -6.35 -6.24 -5.67
CA THR A 214 -4.94 -6.26 -6.04
C THR A 214 -4.28 -5.02 -5.45
N SER A 215 -3.43 -5.21 -4.46
CA SER A 215 -2.67 -4.16 -3.79
C SER A 215 -1.19 -4.34 -4.08
N ASP A 216 -0.54 -3.31 -4.61
CA ASP A 216 0.90 -3.35 -4.81
C ASP A 216 1.61 -3.03 -3.49
N LEU A 217 2.64 -3.80 -3.18
CA LEU A 217 3.49 -3.67 -2.00
C LEU A 217 4.90 -3.31 -2.44
N ASP A 218 5.57 -2.48 -1.66
CA ASP A 218 6.97 -2.14 -1.86
C ASP A 218 7.79 -2.53 -0.63
N TYR A 219 8.60 -3.58 -0.80
CA TYR A 219 9.54 -4.04 0.22
C TYR A 219 10.91 -3.34 0.12
N GLY A 220 11.08 -2.46 -0.85
CA GLY A 220 12.35 -1.80 -1.13
C GLY A 220 13.39 -2.71 -1.79
N GLY A 221 14.53 -2.15 -2.18
CA GLY A 221 15.73 -2.90 -2.55
C GLY A 221 15.87 -3.32 -4.03
N VAL A 222 14.89 -3.04 -4.91
CA VAL A 222 15.01 -3.31 -6.35
C VAL A 222 14.50 -2.13 -7.17
N ASP A 223 15.34 -1.63 -8.07
CA ASP A 223 14.92 -0.72 -9.13
C ASP A 223 14.51 -1.54 -10.37
N TYR A 224 13.27 -1.41 -10.80
CA TYR A 224 12.77 -2.05 -12.02
C TYR A 224 12.96 -1.21 -13.28
N GLY A 225 13.69 -0.09 -13.17
CA GLY A 225 14.00 0.81 -14.28
C GLY A 225 12.77 1.47 -14.90
N GLY A 226 12.49 2.71 -14.57
CA GLY A 226 11.51 3.51 -15.31
C GLY A 226 10.49 4.35 -14.54
N THR A 227 10.59 4.46 -13.23
CA THR A 227 9.89 5.52 -12.51
C THR A 227 10.90 6.32 -11.69
N ASN A 228 10.92 7.64 -11.89
CA ASN A 228 11.74 8.59 -11.13
C ASN A 228 11.25 8.77 -9.67
N ALA A 229 10.55 7.79 -9.11
CA ALA A 229 10.26 7.78 -7.69
C ALA A 229 11.39 7.03 -6.97
N PRO A 230 12.11 7.68 -6.07
CA PRO A 230 13.17 7.03 -5.32
C PRO A 230 12.60 5.79 -4.58
N PRO A 231 13.34 4.68 -4.51
CA PRO A 231 12.90 3.50 -3.80
C PRO A 231 12.60 3.85 -2.35
N VAL A 232 11.46 3.37 -1.86
CA VAL A 232 11.07 3.56 -0.46
C VAL A 232 11.87 2.57 0.38
N ILE A 233 12.64 3.08 1.34
CA ILE A 233 13.41 2.26 2.26
C ILE A 233 12.64 2.17 3.57
N PRO A 234 12.22 0.96 3.99
CA PRO A 234 11.66 0.77 5.33
C PRO A 234 12.74 0.94 6.38
N ALA A 235 12.41 1.62 7.47
CA ALA A 235 13.26 1.78 8.62
C ALA A 235 12.73 0.93 9.79
N ALA A 236 13.63 0.38 10.60
CA ALA A 236 13.23 -0.26 11.85
C ALA A 236 12.72 0.79 12.85
N VAL A 237 11.58 0.52 13.50
CA VAL A 237 11.01 1.45 14.49
C VAL A 237 10.81 0.75 15.81
N THR A 238 11.20 1.43 16.88
CA THR A 238 10.86 1.05 18.25
C THR A 238 10.18 2.21 18.94
N PHE A 239 9.21 1.93 19.81
CA PHE A 239 8.58 2.93 20.66
C PHE A 239 8.85 2.61 22.13
N SER A 240 9.10 3.65 22.94
CA SER A 240 9.19 3.55 24.38
C SER A 240 8.64 4.79 25.08
N PHE A 241 8.00 4.59 26.22
CA PHE A 241 7.67 5.72 27.10
C PHE A 241 8.92 6.24 27.80
N THR A 242 9.14 7.54 27.73
CA THR A 242 10.17 8.25 28.49
C THR A 242 9.66 8.69 29.85
N ASN A 243 8.35 8.97 29.96
CA ASN A 243 7.67 9.31 31.21
C ASN A 243 6.18 8.94 31.11
N GLN A 244 5.55 8.58 32.24
CA GLN A 244 4.12 8.31 32.33
C GLN A 244 3.51 8.94 33.57
N TRP A 245 2.26 9.41 33.46
CA TRP A 245 1.44 9.93 34.55
C TRP A 245 0.00 9.47 34.40
N THR A 246 -0.84 9.77 35.38
CA THR A 246 -2.26 9.43 35.32
C THR A 246 -2.92 10.13 34.12
N GLY A 247 -3.41 9.35 33.16
CA GLY A 247 -4.12 9.85 31.98
C GLY A 247 -3.23 10.23 30.79
N GLY A 248 -1.92 9.98 30.85
CA GLY A 248 -1.04 10.28 29.72
C GLY A 248 0.41 9.87 29.88
N GLY A 249 1.23 10.25 28.91
CA GLY A 249 2.65 10.00 28.92
C GLY A 249 3.41 10.78 27.86
N GLN A 250 4.71 10.73 27.96
CA GLN A 250 5.65 11.09 26.89
C GLN A 250 6.30 9.82 26.38
N GLY A 251 6.46 9.70 25.08
CA GLY A 251 7.14 8.58 24.44
C GLY A 251 7.97 9.04 23.27
N ALA A 252 8.84 8.16 22.82
CA ALA A 252 9.68 8.38 21.65
C ALA A 252 9.65 7.17 20.72
N PHE A 253 9.51 7.44 19.44
CA PHE A 253 9.78 6.50 18.35
C PHE A 253 11.24 6.67 17.95
N ARG A 254 11.99 5.59 17.94
CA ARG A 254 13.34 5.55 17.40
C ARG A 254 13.28 4.88 16.04
N ILE A 255 13.56 5.65 14.99
CA ILE A 255 13.59 5.21 13.60
C ILE A 255 15.05 4.94 13.25
N THR A 256 15.37 3.69 12.91
CA THR A 256 16.74 3.24 12.60
C THR A 256 16.84 2.81 11.15
N ASN A 257 17.77 3.39 10.42
CA ASN A 257 18.09 2.97 9.06
C ASN A 257 19.01 1.74 9.09
N SER A 258 18.43 0.58 8.81
CA SER A 258 19.18 -0.70 8.73
C SER A 258 19.66 -1.02 7.30
N SER A 259 19.38 -0.14 6.33
CA SER A 259 19.80 -0.30 4.94
C SER A 259 21.22 0.21 4.70
N ASN A 260 21.75 -0.07 3.52
CA ASN A 260 23.03 0.44 3.06
C ASN A 260 22.93 1.82 2.39
N TYR A 261 21.74 2.41 2.32
CA TYR A 261 21.48 3.70 1.67
C TYR A 261 20.96 4.71 2.69
N ALA A 262 21.22 5.99 2.48
CA ALA A 262 20.60 7.04 3.28
C ALA A 262 19.09 7.05 3.06
N ILE A 263 18.30 7.15 4.11
CA ILE A 263 16.85 7.41 4.03
C ILE A 263 16.64 8.92 4.02
N ARG A 264 15.88 9.41 3.04
CA ARG A 264 15.52 10.84 2.94
C ARG A 264 14.01 11.04 3.03
N GLY A 265 13.58 12.17 3.58
CA GLY A 265 12.17 12.52 3.68
C GLY A 265 11.36 11.46 4.41
N TRP A 266 11.86 11.01 5.57
CA TRP A 266 11.21 9.92 6.29
C TRP A 266 9.80 10.28 6.77
N LYS A 267 8.95 9.29 6.77
CA LYS A 267 7.57 9.33 7.25
C LYS A 267 7.36 8.19 8.25
N LEU A 268 6.75 8.50 9.37
CA LEU A 268 6.34 7.56 10.42
C LEU A 268 4.82 7.50 10.45
N GLU A 269 4.27 6.31 10.34
CA GLU A 269 2.84 6.06 10.46
C GLU A 269 2.58 5.08 11.60
N PHE A 270 1.50 5.31 12.35
CA PHE A 270 1.10 4.42 13.44
C PHE A 270 -0.37 4.60 13.81
N ASP A 271 -0.96 3.54 14.37
CA ASP A 271 -2.29 3.55 14.93
C ASP A 271 -2.20 3.63 16.46
N TRP A 272 -2.93 4.55 17.07
CA TRP A 272 -2.97 4.68 18.52
C TRP A 272 -4.32 5.20 18.97
N THR A 273 -4.97 4.50 19.91
CA THR A 273 -6.23 4.97 20.51
C THR A 273 -6.02 6.08 21.54
N ALA A 274 -4.76 6.42 21.86
CA ALA A 274 -4.41 7.61 22.62
C ALA A 274 -4.50 8.87 21.74
N THR A 275 -4.84 10.00 22.33
CA THR A 275 -4.76 11.29 21.64
C THR A 275 -3.33 11.80 21.67
N VAL A 276 -2.68 11.90 20.53
CA VAL A 276 -1.35 12.51 20.39
C VAL A 276 -1.48 14.02 20.50
N GLY A 277 -0.71 14.59 21.40
CA GLY A 277 -0.64 16.04 21.65
C GLY A 277 0.52 16.68 20.90
N SER A 278 1.54 17.16 21.62
CA SER A 278 2.73 17.73 20.98
C SER A 278 3.62 16.66 20.38
N VAL A 279 4.19 16.95 19.21
CA VAL A 279 5.23 16.16 18.55
C VAL A 279 6.49 17.02 18.44
N TRP A 280 7.67 16.44 18.66
CA TRP A 280 8.96 17.10 18.47
C TRP A 280 9.91 16.20 17.69
N ASN A 281 10.90 16.81 17.03
CA ASN A 281 11.79 16.18 16.05
C ASN A 281 11.04 15.51 14.87
N GLY A 282 9.81 15.98 14.60
CA GLY A 282 8.97 15.59 13.50
C GLY A 282 7.77 16.52 13.41
N VAL A 283 7.05 16.45 12.31
CA VAL A 283 5.86 17.26 12.04
C VAL A 283 4.65 16.34 11.95
N LEU A 284 3.67 16.53 12.81
CA LEU A 284 2.39 15.81 12.70
C LEU A 284 1.65 16.32 11.46
N GLN A 285 1.67 15.51 10.41
CA GLN A 285 1.11 15.86 9.10
C GLN A 285 -0.40 15.63 9.03
N SER A 286 -0.85 14.49 9.56
CA SER A 286 -2.27 14.17 9.58
C SER A 286 -2.64 13.30 10.76
N THR A 287 -3.92 13.43 11.18
CA THR A 287 -4.56 12.55 12.15
C THR A 287 -5.93 12.20 11.60
N VAL A 288 -6.17 10.92 11.39
CA VAL A 288 -7.43 10.41 10.84
C VAL A 288 -7.92 9.28 11.76
N GLY A 289 -8.91 9.57 12.60
CA GLY A 289 -9.33 8.65 13.64
C GLY A 289 -8.19 8.36 14.63
N ASN A 290 -7.77 7.11 14.69
CA ASN A 290 -6.65 6.64 15.49
C ASN A 290 -5.33 6.52 14.70
N HIS A 291 -5.33 6.88 13.43
CA HIS A 291 -4.16 6.81 12.56
C HIS A 291 -3.42 8.14 12.52
N TYR A 292 -2.13 8.11 12.75
CA TYR A 292 -1.24 9.27 12.83
C TYR A 292 -0.15 9.16 11.78
N VAL A 293 0.13 10.29 11.11
CA VAL A 293 1.23 10.42 10.16
C VAL A 293 2.13 11.55 10.62
N VAL A 294 3.40 11.25 10.84
CA VAL A 294 4.44 12.20 11.22
C VAL A 294 5.55 12.16 10.16
N THR A 295 5.98 13.32 9.70
CA THR A 295 7.09 13.47 8.76
C THR A 295 8.32 14.06 9.46
N ASN A 296 9.47 14.02 8.77
CA ASN A 296 10.68 14.67 9.25
C ASN A 296 10.49 16.17 9.49
N ALA A 297 11.29 16.72 10.36
CA ALA A 297 11.56 18.16 10.42
C ALA A 297 12.70 18.52 9.45
N ASP A 298 12.80 19.80 9.07
CA ASP A 298 13.76 20.27 8.06
C ASP A 298 15.23 19.92 8.37
N TYR A 299 15.58 19.75 9.65
CA TYR A 299 16.96 19.48 10.08
C TYR A 299 17.30 17.99 10.23
N ASN A 300 16.35 17.08 10.09
CA ASN A 300 16.55 15.64 10.30
C ASN A 300 15.93 14.77 9.20
N GLU A 301 15.77 15.31 8.00
CA GLU A 301 15.20 14.61 6.87
C GLU A 301 15.99 13.39 6.41
N VAL A 302 17.31 13.35 6.74
CA VAL A 302 18.24 12.32 6.29
C VAL A 302 18.63 11.40 7.45
N ILE A 303 18.47 10.08 7.27
CA ILE A 303 18.98 9.07 8.19
C ILE A 303 20.02 8.24 7.46
N LEU A 304 21.30 8.42 7.80
CA LEU A 304 22.41 7.67 7.21
C LEU A 304 22.35 6.18 7.55
N PRO A 305 22.99 5.29 6.77
CA PRO A 305 23.10 3.88 7.09
C PRO A 305 23.60 3.65 8.52
N GLY A 306 22.90 2.81 9.28
CA GLY A 306 23.19 2.52 10.69
C GLY A 306 22.80 3.63 11.68
N ALA A 307 22.44 4.83 11.21
CA ALA A 307 22.01 5.93 12.07
C ALA A 307 20.53 5.80 12.48
N SER A 308 20.13 6.63 13.45
CA SER A 308 18.75 6.69 13.94
C SER A 308 18.34 8.14 14.20
N VAL A 309 17.05 8.41 14.04
CA VAL A 309 16.39 9.62 14.55
C VAL A 309 15.37 9.26 15.62
N GLU A 310 15.12 10.18 16.54
CA GLU A 310 14.09 10.00 17.57
C GLU A 310 13.00 11.06 17.37
N VAL A 311 11.76 10.60 17.34
CA VAL A 311 10.55 11.42 17.26
C VAL A 311 9.80 11.28 18.56
N GLY A 312 9.69 12.35 19.32
CA GLY A 312 8.98 12.32 20.58
C GLY A 312 7.56 12.86 20.47
N CYS A 313 6.70 12.39 21.35
CA CYS A 313 5.33 12.90 21.46
C CYS A 313 4.82 12.85 22.88
N THR A 314 3.81 13.70 23.18
CA THR A 314 2.92 13.51 24.32
C THR A 314 1.65 12.78 23.87
N ALA A 315 1.13 11.94 24.72
CA ALA A 315 -0.13 11.24 24.46
C ALA A 315 -1.03 11.25 25.70
N SER A 316 -2.33 11.40 25.48
CA SER A 316 -3.35 11.25 26.51
C SER A 316 -4.14 9.96 26.28
N PHE A 317 -4.29 9.14 27.30
CA PHE A 317 -4.97 7.86 27.22
C PHE A 317 -5.70 7.51 28.52
N ALA A 318 -6.81 6.80 28.39
CA ALA A 318 -7.59 6.34 29.53
C ALA A 318 -6.96 5.10 30.21
N ILE A 319 -6.21 4.31 29.46
CA ILE A 319 -5.59 3.06 29.92
C ILE A 319 -4.06 3.26 29.95
N PRO A 320 -3.41 3.22 31.13
CA PRO A 320 -1.97 3.34 31.23
C PRO A 320 -1.23 2.25 30.46
N GLY A 321 -0.10 2.62 29.83
CA GLY A 321 0.77 1.66 29.13
C GLY A 321 0.27 1.20 27.76
N LEU A 322 -0.80 1.81 27.25
CA LEU A 322 -1.28 1.52 25.89
C LEU A 322 -0.21 1.95 24.87
N LEU A 323 0.27 0.99 24.07
CA LEU A 323 1.30 1.22 23.06
C LEU A 323 0.67 1.52 21.69
N PRO A 324 1.35 2.29 20.83
CA PRO A 324 0.99 2.40 19.43
C PRO A 324 1.15 1.05 18.73
N THR A 325 0.33 0.82 17.72
CA THR A 325 0.32 -0.37 16.87
C THR A 325 0.51 0.01 15.41
N SER A 326 0.70 -0.97 14.53
CA SER A 326 0.91 -0.73 13.07
C SER A 326 2.01 0.30 12.79
N VAL A 327 3.08 0.29 13.60
CA VAL A 327 4.13 1.31 13.52
C VAL A 327 5.04 1.02 12.34
N ILE A 328 5.06 1.93 11.38
CA ILE A 328 5.87 1.84 10.17
C ILE A 328 6.62 3.16 9.98
N ALA A 329 7.90 3.09 9.71
CA ALA A 329 8.64 4.23 9.21
C ALA A 329 9.30 3.89 7.89
N MET A 330 9.30 4.85 6.99
CA MET A 330 9.86 4.73 5.66
C MET A 330 10.34 6.08 5.18
N GLY A 331 11.22 6.08 4.21
CA GLY A 331 11.62 7.26 3.49
C GLY A 331 12.17 6.86 2.13
N SER A 332 12.42 7.82 1.29
CA SER A 332 13.01 7.57 -0.01
C SER A 332 14.49 7.22 0.18
N ALA A 333 14.98 6.21 -0.54
CA ALA A 333 16.39 6.18 -0.88
C ALA A 333 16.72 7.51 -1.56
N PRO A 334 17.97 7.97 -1.56
CA PRO A 334 18.38 8.95 -2.53
C PRO A 334 17.90 8.39 -3.87
N GLY A 335 16.93 9.06 -4.51
CA GLY A 335 16.64 8.73 -5.89
C GLY A 335 18.01 8.74 -6.55
N ALA A 336 18.33 7.76 -7.39
CA ALA A 336 19.32 8.04 -8.39
C ALA A 336 18.84 9.36 -9.01
N PRO A 337 19.55 10.46 -8.87
CA PRO A 337 19.22 11.65 -9.63
C PRO A 337 19.06 11.18 -11.07
N PRO A 338 18.30 11.84 -11.94
CA PRO A 338 18.27 11.49 -13.35
C PRO A 338 19.72 11.38 -13.80
N GLU A 339 20.21 10.17 -13.96
CA GLU A 339 21.61 9.75 -14.12
C GLU A 339 22.60 10.92 -13.94
N CYS A 340 22.79 11.35 -12.71
CA CYS A 340 23.82 12.32 -12.40
C CYS A 340 25.14 11.56 -12.42
N THR A 341 25.57 11.23 -13.63
CA THR A 341 26.88 10.65 -13.86
C THR A 341 27.88 11.56 -13.17
N GLY A 342 28.51 11.06 -12.11
CA GLY A 342 29.47 11.87 -11.36
C GLY A 342 29.12 12.14 -9.90
N ASP A 343 27.85 12.09 -9.50
CA ASP A 343 27.41 12.22 -8.10
C ASP A 343 27.57 10.87 -7.38
N GLY A 344 28.76 10.64 -6.89
CA GLY A 344 29.14 9.36 -6.27
C GLY A 344 28.70 9.21 -4.82
N ASP A 345 28.40 10.30 -4.12
CA ASP A 345 27.90 10.28 -2.76
C ASP A 345 26.36 10.40 -2.69
N GLY A 346 25.70 10.65 -3.83
CA GLY A 346 24.24 10.69 -3.94
C GLY A 346 23.60 11.93 -3.31
N ASN A 347 24.35 13.04 -3.19
CA ASN A 347 23.87 14.27 -2.56
C ASN A 347 23.11 15.20 -3.52
N GLY A 348 23.09 14.88 -4.83
CA GLY A 348 22.43 15.66 -5.87
C GLY A 348 23.28 16.79 -6.44
N VAL A 349 24.58 16.83 -6.13
CA VAL A 349 25.54 17.82 -6.64
C VAL A 349 26.86 17.12 -6.94
N VAL A 350 27.35 17.21 -8.16
CA VAL A 350 28.71 16.77 -8.50
C VAL A 350 29.71 17.80 -8.03
N ASP A 351 30.48 17.49 -6.98
CA ASP A 351 31.40 18.41 -6.36
C ASP A 351 32.73 17.75 -5.90
N GLY A 352 33.45 18.44 -5.00
CA GLY A 352 34.73 17.96 -4.49
C GLY A 352 34.64 16.65 -3.67
N ALA A 353 33.49 16.31 -3.12
CA ALA A 353 33.29 15.04 -2.41
C ALA A 353 33.33 13.88 -3.39
N ASP A 354 32.64 14.01 -4.52
CA ASP A 354 32.58 12.99 -5.58
C ASP A 354 33.93 12.79 -6.25
N LEU A 355 34.62 13.91 -6.49
CA LEU A 355 35.99 13.86 -6.97
C LEU A 355 36.89 13.11 -6.00
N GLY A 356 36.74 13.32 -4.69
CA GLY A 356 37.45 12.58 -3.67
C GLY A 356 37.16 11.06 -3.69
N LEU A 357 35.93 10.70 -3.90
CA LEU A 357 35.49 9.30 -4.04
C LEU A 357 36.09 8.66 -5.30
N LEU A 358 36.01 9.31 -6.47
CA LEU A 358 36.61 8.82 -7.70
C LEU A 358 38.12 8.61 -7.52
N LEU A 359 38.84 9.62 -6.97
CA LEU A 359 40.28 9.53 -6.76
C LEU A 359 40.67 8.42 -5.78
N SER A 360 39.83 8.09 -4.81
CA SER A 360 40.03 6.97 -3.87
C SER A 360 40.03 5.61 -4.55
N GLN A 361 39.39 5.51 -5.72
CA GLN A 361 39.25 4.29 -6.52
C GLN A 361 40.16 4.28 -7.76
N TRP A 362 41.08 5.23 -7.87
CA TRP A 362 41.92 5.39 -9.04
C TRP A 362 42.74 4.15 -9.36
N GLY A 363 42.68 3.74 -10.62
CA GLY A 363 43.39 2.57 -11.10
C GLY A 363 42.72 1.25 -10.75
N GLN A 364 41.48 1.26 -10.25
CA GLN A 364 40.71 0.07 -9.88
C GLN A 364 39.42 -0.02 -10.73
N PRO A 365 38.91 -1.24 -10.97
CA PRO A 365 37.52 -1.40 -11.42
C PRO A 365 36.57 -0.92 -10.32
N SER A 366 35.75 0.07 -10.62
CA SER A 366 34.82 0.61 -9.60
C SER A 366 33.52 1.15 -10.23
N ALA A 367 32.62 1.61 -9.38
CA ALA A 367 31.41 2.30 -9.79
C ALA A 367 31.68 3.68 -10.46
N PHE A 368 32.92 4.15 -10.40
CA PHE A 368 33.37 5.40 -11.01
C PHE A 368 34.01 5.20 -12.39
N ASP A 369 33.97 3.99 -12.93
CA ASP A 369 34.28 3.67 -14.33
C ASP A 369 33.06 4.07 -15.21
N TYR A 370 33.03 5.36 -15.56
CA TYR A 370 31.88 5.95 -16.29
C TYR A 370 31.91 5.65 -17.78
N ASN A 371 33.08 5.28 -18.32
CA ASN A 371 33.22 4.94 -19.73
C ASN A 371 33.12 3.43 -20.00
N GLY A 372 33.14 2.57 -18.92
CA GLY A 372 32.96 1.14 -18.99
C GLY A 372 34.18 0.38 -19.54
N ASP A 373 35.39 0.96 -19.45
CA ASP A 373 36.62 0.34 -19.95
C ASP A 373 37.29 -0.60 -18.93
N GLY A 374 36.76 -0.68 -17.71
CA GLY A 374 37.16 -1.59 -16.64
C GLY A 374 38.17 -0.99 -15.65
N ILE A 375 38.51 0.31 -15.75
CA ILE A 375 39.44 0.97 -14.84
C ILE A 375 39.03 2.44 -14.61
N THR A 376 38.99 2.87 -13.36
CA THR A 376 38.74 4.28 -13.00
C THR A 376 40.00 5.12 -13.23
N ASP A 377 39.98 6.00 -14.24
CA ASP A 377 41.14 6.79 -14.61
C ASP A 377 40.83 8.22 -15.09
N GLY A 378 41.71 8.80 -15.87
CA GLY A 378 41.58 10.19 -16.37
C GLY A 378 40.39 10.41 -17.32
N ALA A 379 39.89 9.38 -17.97
CA ALA A 379 38.72 9.47 -18.84
C ALA A 379 37.43 9.64 -17.99
N ASP A 380 37.35 8.93 -16.87
CA ASP A 380 36.24 9.02 -15.93
C ASP A 380 36.26 10.34 -15.17
N LEU A 381 37.44 10.79 -14.77
CA LEU A 381 37.62 12.13 -14.22
C LEU A 381 37.13 13.22 -15.19
N GLY A 382 37.43 13.08 -16.47
CA GLY A 382 36.92 13.98 -17.51
C GLY A 382 35.39 13.97 -17.57
N THR A 383 34.77 12.80 -17.46
CA THR A 383 33.31 12.65 -17.41
C THR A 383 32.68 13.30 -16.17
N LEU A 384 33.28 13.10 -14.98
CA LEU A 384 32.84 13.75 -13.75
C LEU A 384 32.91 15.27 -13.83
N LEU A 385 34.04 15.79 -14.33
CA LEU A 385 34.25 17.26 -14.45
C LEU A 385 33.31 17.91 -15.49
N ALA A 386 32.86 17.15 -16.50
CA ALA A 386 31.95 17.66 -17.52
C ALA A 386 30.54 17.92 -16.98
N VAL A 387 30.16 17.27 -15.86
CA VAL A 387 28.83 17.36 -15.22
C VAL A 387 28.87 18.06 -13.85
N TRP A 388 29.94 18.82 -13.58
CA TRP A 388 30.17 19.50 -12.31
C TRP A 388 29.05 20.50 -11.98
N GLY A 389 28.42 20.36 -10.82
CA GLY A 389 27.36 21.24 -10.33
C GLY A 389 26.10 20.47 -9.90
N PRO A 390 24.99 21.18 -9.68
CA PRO A 390 23.73 20.54 -9.32
C PRO A 390 23.22 19.58 -10.43
N CYS A 391 22.73 18.44 -10.04
CA CYS A 391 22.07 17.46 -10.93
C CYS A 391 20.65 17.95 -11.38
#